data_5d5f3272826f77fbf57ee9bf2819ca74
#
_entry.id   5d5f3272826f77fbf57ee9bf2819ca74
#
_cell.length_a   1.000
_cell.length_b   1.000
_cell.length_c   1.000
_cell.angle_alpha   90.00
_cell.angle_beta   90.00
_cell.angle_gamma   90.00
#
_symmetry.space_group_name_H-M   'P 1'
#
loop_
_entity.id
_entity.type
_entity.pdbx_description
1 polymer ?
#
loop_
_entity_poly.entity_id
_entity_poly.type
_entity_poly.pdbx_seq_one_letter_code
_entity_poly.pdbx_strand_id
1 'polypeptide(L)'
;MKKLKLYIGMLVGLLTTMLTACTSDLSEETVPSNSKGEMTLSFKVSTPDYKIGTRSEGYNNEGFGSSDVQIFCFDANGYFLGMGTNLNVEATSKEEIGDGTANTNNKKISVKMPNSTARLHIIANASIDTKKAENEWIGLHENKLITTFESKATEDQALKTKYWGYCSGSTTAEMKEKLTNSSNVIHLIRDRAKITADWETSTNIKSVEISIGEGMLYATMAAFDRNKLEFPNTTATKEWEWNITDITLPKSEDRYKGSASQMGTVQYCFEDENSSKNPVRCILKVTFNNNTVKWYKVYLQNEDQQFYKVKRNYTYAIHIKKLNPKLGYPGYDNAFNGYAANNPWIQVEQIVPKISDGTYTLEIPNGTNVMLNEGATESQEIDFNYVGGDLNKADRFDVNWVTNNELGKKDLTITYANGKGKIGFTRDVITDQLKSGEIRILDKVSGMSRIIKIYSIKKFNFGFTFSGMSGRLKDNKGTLTYTIPENYPSELLPVEIRIASNTINPEGCDVEVGSTEEIAEGKDWNCWFLKKFDSAENLGVKQAITLKNIRDNNSGAKGSFYVKAKYGGGLQKFEITYK
;
A
#
# COMPACT_ATOMS: atom_id res chain seq x y z
N MET A 1 17.79 -61.79 44.56
CA MET A 1 17.97 -60.36 44.92
C MET A 1 19.29 -59.71 44.42
N LYS A 2 20.40 -60.48 44.33
CA LYS A 2 21.68 -59.85 43.81
C LYS A 2 21.68 -59.51 42.29
N LYS A 3 20.96 -60.30 41.46
CA LYS A 3 20.89 -60.02 40.00
C LYS A 3 20.02 -58.80 39.65
N LEU A 4 18.99 -58.46 40.44
CA LEU A 4 18.13 -57.33 40.23
C LEU A 4 18.82 -55.96 40.50
N LYS A 5 19.72 -55.97 41.51
CA LYS A 5 20.50 -54.73 41.82
C LYS A 5 21.56 -54.42 40.76
N LEU A 6 22.05 -55.42 40.02
CA LEU A 6 23.02 -55.20 38.93
C LEU A 6 22.36 -54.59 37.70
N TYR A 7 21.09 -54.93 37.36
CA TYR A 7 20.35 -54.37 36.25
C TYR A 7 19.91 -52.94 36.52
N ILE A 8 19.56 -52.58 37.74
CA ILE A 8 19.21 -51.22 38.13
C ILE A 8 20.45 -50.30 38.09
N GLY A 9 21.61 -50.79 38.52
CA GLY A 9 22.87 -50.06 38.43
C GLY A 9 23.32 -49.79 36.96
N MET A 10 23.13 -50.78 36.05
CA MET A 10 23.41 -50.60 34.62
C MET A 10 22.42 -49.66 33.93
N LEU A 11 21.14 -49.67 34.31
CA LEU A 11 20.13 -48.75 33.71
C LEU A 11 20.36 -47.30 34.14
N VAL A 12 20.76 -47.03 35.37
CA VAL A 12 21.11 -45.70 35.87
C VAL A 12 22.42 -45.21 35.26
N GLY A 13 23.41 -46.12 35.05
CA GLY A 13 24.65 -45.76 34.37
C GLY A 13 24.48 -45.43 32.87
N LEU A 14 23.51 -46.11 32.19
CA LEU A 14 23.22 -45.82 30.79
C LEU A 14 22.39 -44.52 30.60
N LEU A 15 21.56 -44.12 31.56
CA LEU A 15 20.81 -42.88 31.51
C LEU A 15 21.68 -41.64 31.77
N THR A 16 22.77 -41.77 32.54
CA THR A 16 23.70 -40.67 32.79
C THR A 16 24.71 -40.44 31.67
N THR A 17 24.96 -41.43 30.81
CA THR A 17 25.87 -41.29 29.67
C THR A 17 25.19 -40.80 28.40
N MET A 18 23.83 -40.78 28.34
CA MET A 18 23.11 -40.19 27.20
C MET A 18 22.79 -38.69 27.38
N LEU A 19 23.12 -38.10 28.53
CA LEU A 19 22.88 -36.68 28.80
C LEU A 19 24.12 -35.77 28.58
N THR A 20 25.26 -36.34 28.11
CA THR A 20 26.50 -35.58 27.94
C THR A 20 27.03 -35.53 26.51
N ALA A 21 26.22 -35.86 25.51
CA ALA A 21 26.65 -35.81 24.11
C ALA A 21 25.65 -35.00 23.28
N CYS A 22 25.62 -33.67 23.47
CA CYS A 22 25.23 -32.63 22.52
C CYS A 22 25.37 -31.26 23.20
N THR A 23 26.59 -30.88 23.51
CA THR A 23 26.93 -29.46 23.68
C THR A 23 27.94 -29.14 22.59
N SER A 24 27.46 -28.83 21.40
CA SER A 24 28.23 -28.06 20.46
C SER A 24 28.17 -26.60 20.93
N ASP A 25 29.32 -26.03 21.13
CA ASP A 25 29.56 -24.63 21.46
C ASP A 25 28.68 -23.66 20.66
N LEU A 26 27.54 -23.32 21.23
CA LEU A 26 27.00 -21.98 21.11
C LEU A 26 27.35 -21.35 22.45
N SER A 27 28.21 -20.36 22.44
CA SER A 27 28.43 -19.49 23.58
C SER A 27 27.10 -18.83 23.93
N GLU A 28 26.28 -19.51 24.74
CA GLU A 28 25.27 -18.86 25.54
C GLU A 28 26.03 -17.89 26.45
N GLU A 29 26.06 -16.62 26.09
CA GLU A 29 26.10 -15.59 27.10
C GLU A 29 24.92 -15.90 28.01
N THR A 30 25.19 -16.56 29.12
CA THR A 30 24.24 -16.76 30.21
C THR A 30 23.83 -15.39 30.71
N VAL A 31 22.73 -14.87 30.15
CA VAL A 31 22.08 -13.69 30.68
C VAL A 31 21.66 -14.03 32.10
N PRO A 32 22.14 -13.34 33.14
CA PRO A 32 21.82 -13.66 34.52
C PRO A 32 20.30 -13.60 34.70
N SER A 33 19.69 -14.71 35.12
CA SER A 33 18.29 -14.77 35.47
C SER A 33 18.06 -13.81 36.64
N ASN A 34 17.40 -12.67 36.35
CA ASN A 34 17.12 -11.70 37.36
C ASN A 34 16.08 -12.24 38.35
N SER A 35 16.34 -12.05 39.64
CA SER A 35 15.51 -12.53 40.75
C SER A 35 14.09 -11.92 40.82
N LYS A 36 13.69 -11.13 39.80
CA LYS A 36 12.38 -10.46 39.72
C LYS A 36 11.48 -10.96 38.56
N GLY A 37 11.76 -12.08 37.93
CA GLY A 37 10.92 -12.58 36.82
C GLY A 37 10.98 -11.75 35.55
N GLU A 38 12.15 -11.18 35.23
CA GLU A 38 12.40 -10.41 34.00
C GLU A 38 13.45 -11.11 33.12
N MET A 39 13.34 -10.91 31.80
CA MET A 39 14.33 -11.38 30.83
C MET A 39 14.88 -10.20 30.01
N THR A 40 16.10 -10.33 29.52
CA THR A 40 16.68 -9.40 28.55
C THR A 40 16.74 -10.07 27.20
N LEU A 41 16.26 -9.40 26.15
CA LEU A 41 16.33 -9.85 24.78
C LEU A 41 16.94 -8.79 23.87
N SER A 42 17.64 -9.26 22.85
CA SER A 42 18.15 -8.42 21.77
C SER A 42 17.59 -8.92 20.44
N PHE A 43 17.10 -8.00 19.62
CA PHE A 43 16.49 -8.33 18.32
C PHE A 43 16.69 -7.20 17.31
N LYS A 44 16.51 -7.51 16.04
CA LYS A 44 16.68 -6.56 14.94
C LYS A 44 15.35 -5.93 14.54
N VAL A 45 15.39 -4.65 14.22
CA VAL A 45 14.27 -3.91 13.64
C VAL A 45 14.73 -3.18 12.39
N SER A 46 13.83 -3.00 11.43
CA SER A 46 14.07 -2.19 10.23
C SER A 46 12.97 -1.16 10.03
N THR A 47 13.31 -0.01 9.50
CA THR A 47 12.34 0.95 8.97
C THR A 47 12.28 0.82 7.46
N PRO A 48 11.13 1.15 6.83
CA PRO A 48 11.02 1.11 5.37
C PRO A 48 12.09 1.94 4.70
N ASP A 49 12.78 1.37 3.70
CA ASP A 49 13.70 2.11 2.85
C ASP A 49 12.94 2.75 1.67
N TYR A 50 13.15 4.04 1.45
CA TYR A 50 12.53 4.81 0.37
C TYR A 50 13.58 5.54 -0.48
N LYS A 51 14.67 4.90 -0.79
CA LYS A 51 15.59 5.39 -1.82
C LYS A 51 14.95 5.27 -3.19
N ILE A 52 13.99 6.14 -3.49
CA ILE A 52 13.68 6.50 -4.86
C ILE A 52 14.64 7.62 -5.21
N GLY A 53 15.29 7.51 -6.37
CA GLY A 53 16.26 8.47 -6.87
C GLY A 53 15.70 9.88 -7.08
N THR A 54 15.27 10.52 -6.00
CA THR A 54 14.90 11.92 -5.99
C THR A 54 16.15 12.75 -5.78
N ARG A 55 16.29 13.83 -6.57
CA ARG A 55 17.37 14.81 -6.44
C ARG A 55 17.37 15.60 -5.12
N SER A 56 16.51 15.25 -4.16
CA SER A 56 16.44 15.91 -2.87
C SER A 56 17.33 15.20 -1.87
N GLU A 57 18.48 15.79 -1.63
CA GLU A 57 19.36 15.45 -0.50
C GLU A 57 18.68 15.80 0.83
N GLY A 58 18.78 14.87 1.80
CA GLY A 58 18.66 15.18 3.21
C GLY A 58 17.26 15.11 3.81
N TYR A 59 16.78 13.90 4.13
CA TYR A 59 15.65 13.73 5.05
C TYR A 59 16.11 13.21 6.40
N ASN A 60 16.30 14.14 7.35
CA ASN A 60 16.61 13.85 8.75
C ASN A 60 15.39 13.41 9.59
N ASN A 61 14.19 13.31 8.97
CA ASN A 61 12.94 13.00 9.68
C ASN A 61 12.56 11.50 9.64
N GLU A 62 13.36 10.67 9.00
CA GLU A 62 13.18 9.23 8.95
C GLU A 62 14.20 8.53 9.86
N GLY A 63 13.71 7.65 10.71
CA GLY A 63 14.52 6.97 11.71
C GLY A 63 14.13 7.36 13.14
N PHE A 64 14.73 6.71 14.11
CA PHE A 64 14.48 6.93 15.53
C PHE A 64 15.75 6.69 16.35
N GLY A 65 15.83 7.34 17.51
CA GLY A 65 16.90 7.14 18.50
C GLY A 65 16.47 6.24 19.65
N SER A 66 17.37 5.93 20.56
CA SER A 66 17.09 5.11 21.75
C SER A 66 16.04 5.71 22.67
N SER A 67 16.02 7.03 22.80
CA SER A 67 15.04 7.76 23.61
C SER A 67 13.63 7.80 23.02
N ASP A 68 13.51 7.43 21.75
CA ASP A 68 12.29 7.60 20.98
C ASP A 68 11.49 6.28 20.85
N VAL A 69 11.91 5.19 21.51
CA VAL A 69 11.30 3.86 21.43
C VAL A 69 10.59 3.50 22.71
N GLN A 70 9.37 3.00 22.58
CA GLN A 70 8.57 2.43 23.66
C GLN A 70 8.15 1.01 23.30
N ILE A 71 8.32 0.06 24.23
CA ILE A 71 7.97 -1.36 24.03
C ILE A 71 6.90 -1.74 25.03
N PHE A 72 5.76 -2.23 24.49
CA PHE A 72 4.61 -2.68 25.27
C PHE A 72 4.61 -4.22 25.27
N CYS A 73 4.64 -4.81 26.45
CA CYS A 73 4.75 -6.25 26.66
C CYS A 73 3.41 -6.85 27.09
N PHE A 74 3.03 -7.94 26.43
CA PHE A 74 1.77 -8.65 26.66
C PHE A 74 2.03 -10.15 26.86
N ASP A 75 1.16 -10.82 27.59
CA ASP A 75 1.17 -12.27 27.72
C ASP A 75 0.68 -13.01 26.46
N ALA A 76 0.64 -14.33 26.49
CA ALA A 76 0.17 -15.15 25.38
C ALA A 76 -1.31 -14.91 25.02
N ASN A 77 -2.10 -14.44 25.96
CA ASN A 77 -3.52 -14.12 25.76
C ASN A 77 -3.75 -12.67 25.34
N GLY A 78 -2.70 -11.88 25.19
CA GLY A 78 -2.78 -10.47 24.79
C GLY A 78 -3.07 -9.51 25.93
N TYR A 79 -2.87 -9.87 27.20
CA TYR A 79 -3.04 -8.98 28.34
C TYR A 79 -1.72 -8.25 28.68
N PHE A 80 -1.82 -6.95 28.90
CA PHE A 80 -0.67 -6.10 29.19
C PHE A 80 0.02 -6.46 30.50
N LEU A 81 1.32 -6.66 30.44
CA LEU A 81 2.18 -7.03 31.55
C LEU A 81 3.04 -5.87 32.09
N GLY A 82 3.33 -4.90 31.23
CA GLY A 82 4.21 -3.80 31.54
C GLY A 82 5.00 -3.29 30.35
N MET A 83 5.83 -2.29 30.58
CA MET A 83 6.71 -1.70 29.58
C MET A 83 8.07 -2.40 29.57
N GLY A 84 8.69 -2.46 28.38
CA GLY A 84 10.11 -2.77 28.28
C GLY A 84 10.96 -1.67 28.90
N THR A 85 11.99 -2.07 29.66
CA THR A 85 12.91 -1.16 30.38
C THR A 85 14.34 -1.37 29.92
N ASN A 86 15.26 -0.49 30.34
CA ASN A 86 16.68 -0.55 29.97
C ASN A 86 16.91 -0.71 28.46
N LEU A 87 16.17 0.10 27.68
CA LEU A 87 16.26 0.11 26.24
C LEU A 87 17.61 0.63 25.76
N ASN A 88 18.30 -0.16 24.93
CA ASN A 88 19.44 0.25 24.15
C ASN A 88 19.16 0.03 22.67
N VAL A 89 19.39 1.05 21.84
CA VAL A 89 19.16 1.02 20.40
C VAL A 89 20.47 1.35 19.70
N GLU A 90 21.01 0.38 18.97
CA GLU A 90 22.28 0.48 18.26
C GLU A 90 22.05 0.39 16.76
N ALA A 91 22.83 1.11 15.96
CA ALA A 91 22.89 0.87 14.52
C ALA A 91 23.54 -0.49 14.26
N THR A 92 22.97 -1.27 13.34
CA THR A 92 23.56 -2.56 12.96
C THR A 92 24.90 -2.34 12.26
N SER A 93 25.92 -3.13 12.63
CA SER A 93 27.23 -3.07 12.00
C SER A 93 27.21 -3.66 10.58
N LYS A 94 28.18 -3.30 9.76
CA LYS A 94 28.34 -3.83 8.39
C LYS A 94 28.46 -5.36 8.35
N GLU A 95 29.08 -5.96 9.35
CA GLU A 95 29.30 -7.41 9.44
C GLU A 95 28.02 -8.16 9.76
N GLU A 96 27.09 -7.54 10.50
CA GLU A 96 25.80 -8.16 10.85
C GLU A 96 24.78 -8.18 9.69
N ILE A 97 25.04 -7.40 8.64
CA ILE A 97 24.15 -7.29 7.46
C ILE A 97 24.65 -8.14 6.28
N GLY A 98 25.94 -8.51 6.26
CA GLY A 98 26.52 -9.45 5.29
C GLY A 98 26.84 -8.89 3.90
N ASP A 99 26.54 -7.63 3.58
CA ASP A 99 26.79 -7.01 2.27
C ASP A 99 27.87 -5.93 2.27
N GLY A 100 28.48 -5.65 3.42
CA GLY A 100 29.53 -4.65 3.56
C GLY A 100 29.05 -3.18 3.53
N THR A 101 27.76 -2.91 3.42
CA THR A 101 27.18 -1.55 3.50
C THR A 101 26.42 -1.35 4.82
N ALA A 102 26.75 -0.28 5.57
CA ALA A 102 26.01 0.08 6.75
C ALA A 102 24.59 0.55 6.33
N ASN A 103 23.57 -0.23 6.66
CA ASN A 103 22.19 0.20 6.47
C ASN A 103 21.71 0.97 7.71
N THR A 104 21.64 2.29 7.59
CA THR A 104 21.21 3.18 8.69
C THR A 104 19.74 2.95 9.11
N ASN A 105 18.97 2.21 8.31
CA ASN A 105 17.57 1.91 8.58
C ASN A 105 17.39 0.68 9.49
N ASN A 106 18.44 -0.12 9.67
CA ASN A 106 18.42 -1.28 10.55
C ASN A 106 19.02 -0.96 11.90
N LYS A 107 18.37 -1.42 12.94
CA LYS A 107 18.81 -1.23 14.32
C LYS A 107 18.66 -2.51 15.11
N LYS A 108 19.52 -2.67 16.12
CA LYS A 108 19.43 -3.70 17.14
C LYS A 108 18.85 -3.05 18.40
N ILE A 109 17.80 -3.64 18.93
CA ILE A 109 17.18 -3.21 20.19
C ILE A 109 17.49 -4.26 21.25
N SER A 110 18.05 -3.82 22.37
CA SER A 110 18.20 -4.62 23.58
C SER A 110 17.26 -4.06 24.65
N VAL A 111 16.46 -4.93 25.25
CA VAL A 111 15.41 -4.52 26.20
C VAL A 111 15.23 -5.55 27.31
N LYS A 112 14.92 -5.06 28.50
CA LYS A 112 14.51 -5.86 29.65
C LYS A 112 12.98 -5.85 29.74
N MET A 113 12.37 -7.04 29.86
CA MET A 113 10.92 -7.21 29.83
C MET A 113 10.44 -8.32 30.78
N PRO A 114 9.14 -8.39 31.15
CA PRO A 114 8.59 -9.47 31.98
C PRO A 114 8.83 -10.85 31.35
N ASN A 115 9.17 -11.85 32.16
CA ASN A 115 9.49 -13.22 31.72
C ASN A 115 8.33 -13.91 30.97
N SER A 116 7.09 -13.54 31.24
CA SER A 116 5.89 -14.09 30.62
C SER A 116 5.49 -13.37 29.34
N THR A 117 6.30 -12.44 28.83
CA THR A 117 6.02 -11.74 27.57
C THR A 117 6.00 -12.72 26.41
N ALA A 118 4.89 -12.79 25.69
CA ALA A 118 4.70 -13.58 24.50
C ALA A 118 4.30 -12.75 23.27
N ARG A 119 3.91 -11.49 23.49
CA ARG A 119 3.60 -10.52 22.44
C ARG A 119 4.20 -9.18 22.79
N LEU A 120 4.68 -8.46 21.79
CA LEU A 120 5.23 -7.12 21.98
C LEU A 120 4.83 -6.19 20.85
N HIS A 121 4.54 -4.94 21.22
CA HIS A 121 4.38 -3.85 20.30
C HIS A 121 5.52 -2.85 20.50
N ILE A 122 6.14 -2.45 19.41
CA ILE A 122 7.20 -1.45 19.38
C ILE A 122 6.58 -0.19 18.79
N ILE A 123 6.69 0.92 19.50
CA ILE A 123 6.27 2.23 19.00
C ILE A 123 7.47 3.16 19.07
N ALA A 124 7.80 3.80 17.94
CA ALA A 124 8.92 4.72 17.87
C ALA A 124 8.48 6.11 17.40
N ASN A 125 9.21 7.14 17.85
CA ASN A 125 8.92 8.56 17.60
C ASN A 125 7.55 9.04 18.11
N ALA A 126 6.94 8.32 19.06
CA ALA A 126 5.71 8.73 19.71
C ALA A 126 6.00 9.04 21.18
N SER A 127 5.37 10.11 21.68
CA SER A 127 5.41 10.43 23.10
C SER A 127 4.11 9.97 23.75
N ILE A 128 4.04 8.68 24.09
CA ILE A 128 2.89 8.12 24.81
C ILE A 128 3.13 8.31 26.30
N ASP A 129 2.16 8.92 27.00
CA ASP A 129 2.21 9.07 28.44
C ASP A 129 2.06 7.70 29.12
N THR A 130 3.18 7.16 29.59
CA THR A 130 3.25 5.84 30.22
C THR A 130 2.97 5.84 31.72
N LYS A 131 2.61 6.97 32.33
CA LYS A 131 2.27 7.05 33.77
C LYS A 131 1.14 6.12 34.18
N LYS A 132 0.27 5.76 33.23
CA LYS A 132 -0.82 4.82 33.43
C LYS A 132 -0.42 3.35 33.34
N ALA A 133 0.78 3.06 32.83
CA ALA A 133 1.21 1.70 32.53
C ALA A 133 1.23 0.77 33.75
N GLU A 134 1.61 1.29 34.92
CA GLU A 134 1.75 0.49 36.13
C GLU A 134 0.41 0.19 36.83
N ASN A 135 -0.59 1.06 36.69
CA ASN A 135 -1.82 0.98 37.46
C ASN A 135 -3.10 0.79 36.62
N GLU A 136 -3.20 1.48 35.49
CA GLU A 136 -4.44 1.48 34.69
C GLU A 136 -4.39 0.51 33.52
N TRP A 137 -3.20 0.19 32.99
CA TRP A 137 -3.06 -0.64 31.78
C TRP A 137 -2.81 -2.11 32.08
N ILE A 138 -2.31 -2.45 33.28
CA ILE A 138 -2.08 -3.86 33.67
C ILE A 138 -3.38 -4.66 33.50
N GLY A 139 -3.31 -5.75 32.74
CA GLY A 139 -4.46 -6.62 32.46
C GLY A 139 -5.42 -6.09 31.39
N LEU A 140 -5.15 -4.94 30.73
CA LEU A 140 -5.87 -4.54 29.54
C LEU A 140 -5.43 -5.40 28.35
N HIS A 141 -6.39 -5.79 27.50
CA HIS A 141 -6.10 -6.53 26.29
C HIS A 141 -5.48 -5.62 25.21
N GLU A 142 -4.51 -6.13 24.44
CA GLU A 142 -3.78 -5.37 23.41
C GLU A 142 -4.70 -4.64 22.42
N ASN A 143 -5.80 -5.29 21.99
CA ASN A 143 -6.78 -4.69 21.07
C ASN A 143 -7.47 -3.44 21.65
N LYS A 144 -7.55 -3.33 22.97
CA LYS A 144 -8.15 -2.15 23.63
C LYS A 144 -7.11 -1.08 23.92
N LEU A 145 -5.90 -1.48 24.31
CA LEU A 145 -4.87 -0.53 24.69
C LEU A 145 -4.17 0.08 23.46
N ILE A 146 -3.65 -0.76 22.57
CA ILE A 146 -2.81 -0.30 21.45
C ILE A 146 -3.61 0.48 20.41
N THR A 147 -4.88 0.13 20.18
CA THR A 147 -5.74 0.85 19.23
C THR A 147 -6.19 2.23 19.71
N THR A 148 -5.94 2.59 20.98
CA THR A 148 -6.24 3.94 21.51
C THR A 148 -5.16 4.96 21.19
N PHE A 149 -3.97 4.51 20.78
CA PHE A 149 -2.87 5.41 20.45
C PHE A 149 -3.07 6.01 19.08
N GLU A 150 -3.29 7.31 19.05
CA GLU A 150 -3.60 8.06 17.83
C GLU A 150 -2.47 9.02 17.46
N SER A 151 -2.31 9.21 16.17
CA SER A 151 -1.52 10.28 15.58
C SER A 151 -2.45 11.38 15.09
N LYS A 152 -2.05 12.62 15.26
CA LYS A 152 -2.79 13.79 14.76
C LYS A 152 -1.91 14.57 13.78
N ALA A 153 -2.46 14.94 12.62
CA ALA A 153 -1.86 15.91 11.73
C ALA A 153 -1.95 17.29 12.41
N THR A 154 -0.81 17.87 12.69
CA THR A 154 -0.71 19.22 13.25
C THR A 154 -0.19 20.17 12.19
N GLU A 155 -0.28 21.48 12.44
CA GLU A 155 0.34 22.50 11.58
C GLU A 155 1.85 22.27 11.42
N ASP A 156 2.46 21.59 12.37
CA ASP A 156 3.88 21.23 12.37
C ASP A 156 4.06 19.80 11.83
N GLN A 157 3.81 19.61 10.53
CA GLN A 157 4.01 18.32 9.84
C GLN A 157 5.49 17.90 9.72
N ALA A 158 6.42 18.75 10.10
CA ALA A 158 7.84 18.42 10.24
C ALA A 158 8.13 17.44 11.39
N LEU A 159 7.10 17.01 12.13
CA LEU A 159 7.23 16.03 13.20
C LEU A 159 7.72 14.68 12.64
N LYS A 160 8.62 14.07 13.39
CA LYS A 160 9.17 12.75 13.09
C LYS A 160 8.06 11.75 12.77
N THR A 161 8.22 11.01 11.69
CA THR A 161 7.34 9.89 11.34
C THR A 161 7.28 8.90 12.49
N LYS A 162 6.09 8.52 12.93
CA LYS A 162 5.89 7.49 13.94
C LYS A 162 5.92 6.12 13.30
N TYR A 163 6.46 5.17 14.03
CA TYR A 163 6.59 3.79 13.57
C TYR A 163 5.96 2.84 14.57
N TRP A 164 5.41 1.77 14.06
CA TRP A 164 4.88 0.68 14.86
C TRP A 164 5.35 -0.67 14.30
N GLY A 165 5.64 -1.62 15.18
CA GLY A 165 5.96 -3.00 14.85
C GLY A 165 5.37 -3.98 15.85
N TYR A 166 5.15 -5.23 15.42
CA TYR A 166 4.49 -6.26 16.22
C TYR A 166 5.17 -7.61 16.05
N CYS A 167 5.38 -8.28 17.17
CA CYS A 167 5.83 -9.67 17.21
C CYS A 167 5.00 -10.43 18.22
N SER A 168 4.48 -11.60 17.84
CA SER A 168 3.71 -12.47 18.72
C SER A 168 4.12 -13.92 18.60
N GLY A 169 4.04 -14.64 19.72
CA GLY A 169 4.11 -16.09 19.81
C GLY A 169 2.92 -16.61 20.62
N SER A 170 2.55 -17.87 20.40
CA SER A 170 1.57 -18.56 21.25
C SER A 170 2.14 -18.84 22.66
N THR A 171 3.45 -18.76 22.79
CA THR A 171 4.20 -18.87 24.06
C THR A 171 5.36 -17.88 24.07
N THR A 172 5.90 -17.61 25.26
CA THR A 172 7.13 -16.82 25.41
C THR A 172 8.31 -17.45 24.66
N ALA A 173 8.41 -18.78 24.66
CA ALA A 173 9.50 -19.48 23.97
C ALA A 173 9.44 -19.25 22.45
N GLU A 174 8.26 -19.36 21.85
CA GLU A 174 8.05 -19.09 20.43
C GLU A 174 8.36 -17.63 20.06
N MET A 175 7.90 -16.69 20.87
CA MET A 175 8.23 -15.27 20.66
C MET A 175 9.74 -15.02 20.76
N LYS A 176 10.42 -15.62 21.75
CA LYS A 176 11.88 -15.55 21.86
C LYS A 176 12.58 -16.11 20.63
N GLU A 177 12.19 -17.29 20.18
CA GLU A 177 12.75 -17.91 18.98
C GLU A 177 12.59 -16.99 17.76
N LYS A 178 11.41 -16.41 17.57
CA LYS A 178 11.17 -15.42 16.49
C LYS A 178 12.07 -14.20 16.60
N LEU A 179 12.34 -13.70 17.80
CA LEU A 179 13.15 -12.50 18.00
C LEU A 179 14.66 -12.75 17.93
N THR A 180 15.12 -13.90 18.40
CA THR A 180 16.56 -14.22 18.48
C THR A 180 17.09 -14.91 17.23
N ASN A 181 16.21 -15.40 16.35
CA ASN A 181 16.63 -15.92 15.06
C ASN A 181 17.28 -14.77 14.25
N SER A 182 18.55 -14.94 13.90
CA SER A 182 19.35 -13.93 13.19
C SER A 182 18.78 -13.51 11.83
N SER A 183 17.93 -14.38 11.24
CA SER A 183 17.24 -14.11 9.97
C SER A 183 15.96 -13.30 10.15
N ASN A 184 15.47 -13.11 11.35
CA ASN A 184 14.22 -12.41 11.60
C ASN A 184 14.49 -10.94 11.95
N VAL A 185 13.69 -10.08 11.34
CA VAL A 185 13.70 -8.63 11.58
C VAL A 185 12.26 -8.18 11.80
N ILE A 186 12.00 -7.35 12.81
CA ILE A 186 10.70 -6.70 12.94
C ILE A 186 10.68 -5.49 12.02
N HIS A 187 9.78 -5.51 11.05
CA HIS A 187 9.59 -4.38 10.14
C HIS A 187 8.68 -3.34 10.78
N LEU A 188 9.23 -2.17 11.05
CA LEU A 188 8.46 -1.07 11.59
C LEU A 188 7.69 -0.37 10.48
N ILE A 189 6.41 -0.18 10.70
CA ILE A 189 5.47 0.44 9.76
C ILE A 189 5.26 1.88 10.14
N ARG A 190 5.23 2.78 9.16
CA ARG A 190 4.82 4.16 9.37
C ARG A 190 3.33 4.28 9.61
N ASP A 191 2.93 5.21 10.45
CA ASP A 191 1.54 5.58 10.68
C ASP A 191 0.91 6.35 9.50
N ARG A 192 1.69 6.67 8.46
CA ARG A 192 1.32 7.55 7.35
C ARG A 192 1.92 7.13 6.02
N ALA A 193 1.35 7.67 4.93
CA ALA A 193 1.90 7.61 3.59
C ALA A 193 2.89 8.74 3.34
N LYS A 194 3.82 8.53 2.43
CA LYS A 194 4.80 9.51 1.95
C LYS A 194 4.39 10.03 0.58
N ILE A 195 4.54 11.32 0.34
CA ILE A 195 4.27 11.96 -0.95
C ILE A 195 5.52 12.69 -1.41
N THR A 196 5.94 12.40 -2.63
CA THR A 196 7.13 13.00 -3.26
C THR A 196 6.76 13.58 -4.63
N ALA A 197 7.60 14.47 -5.16
CA ALA A 197 7.51 14.91 -6.54
C ALA A 197 8.88 14.91 -7.19
N ASP A 198 8.91 14.49 -8.44
CA ASP A 198 10.06 14.62 -9.33
C ASP A 198 9.64 15.19 -10.69
N TRP A 199 10.62 15.58 -11.51
CA TRP A 199 10.35 16.17 -12.80
C TRP A 199 11.46 15.88 -13.80
N GLU A 200 11.09 15.79 -15.06
CA GLU A 200 12.05 15.64 -16.15
C GLU A 200 12.88 16.92 -16.35
N THR A 201 14.14 16.75 -16.71
CA THR A 201 15.08 17.86 -16.94
C THR A 201 14.64 18.82 -18.05
N SER A 202 13.81 18.33 -18.99
CA SER A 202 13.24 19.09 -20.09
C SER A 202 12.16 20.10 -19.69
N THR A 203 11.68 20.08 -18.44
CA THR A 203 10.50 20.85 -18.00
C THR A 203 10.76 22.31 -17.68
N ASN A 204 12.00 22.78 -17.66
CA ASN A 204 12.40 24.09 -17.16
C ASN A 204 12.03 24.38 -15.70
N ILE A 205 11.80 23.32 -14.90
CA ILE A 205 11.51 23.40 -13.47
C ILE A 205 12.82 23.47 -12.69
N LYS A 206 12.90 24.43 -11.78
CA LYS A 206 14.02 24.60 -10.84
C LYS A 206 13.78 23.85 -9.54
N SER A 207 12.56 23.93 -8.98
CA SER A 207 12.18 23.24 -7.75
C SER A 207 10.66 23.01 -7.68
N VAL A 208 10.29 21.97 -6.95
CA VAL A 208 8.91 21.67 -6.58
C VAL A 208 8.86 21.48 -5.07
N GLU A 209 7.92 22.17 -4.44
CA GLU A 209 7.56 21.99 -3.03
C GLU A 209 6.09 21.51 -2.98
N ILE A 210 5.76 20.66 -2.02
CA ILE A 210 4.45 20.04 -1.85
C ILE A 210 3.85 20.48 -0.52
N SER A 211 2.54 20.71 -0.48
CA SER A 211 1.76 20.75 0.75
C SER A 211 0.56 19.80 0.61
N ILE A 212 0.17 19.14 1.70
CA ILE A 212 -1.10 18.44 1.78
C ILE A 212 -2.18 19.47 2.06
N GLY A 213 -2.86 19.90 1.03
CA GLY A 213 -3.94 20.89 1.14
C GLY A 213 -5.14 20.36 1.91
N GLU A 214 -5.45 19.06 1.73
CA GLU A 214 -6.52 18.39 2.47
C GLU A 214 -6.23 16.88 2.59
N GLY A 215 -6.49 16.31 3.76
CA GLY A 215 -6.33 14.89 4.08
C GLY A 215 -6.91 14.56 5.45
N MET A 216 -6.79 13.33 5.93
CA MET A 216 -7.28 12.91 7.25
C MET A 216 -6.50 13.62 8.38
N LEU A 217 -7.24 14.05 9.42
CA LEU A 217 -6.67 14.72 10.60
C LEU A 217 -6.07 13.73 11.59
N TYR A 218 -6.62 12.53 11.71
CA TYR A 218 -6.21 11.51 12.68
C TYR A 218 -5.89 10.18 12.01
N ALA A 219 -4.99 9.42 12.62
CA ALA A 219 -4.71 8.02 12.31
C ALA A 219 -4.40 7.23 13.58
N THR A 220 -4.60 5.92 13.56
CA THR A 220 -4.06 5.03 14.60
C THR A 220 -2.55 4.87 14.42
N MET A 221 -1.77 4.81 15.53
CA MET A 221 -0.33 4.53 15.43
C MET A 221 -0.09 3.11 14.95
N ALA A 222 -0.76 2.13 15.57
CA ALA A 222 -0.69 0.74 15.18
C ALA A 222 -1.61 0.42 14.00
N ALA A 223 -1.17 -0.47 13.13
CA ALA A 223 -2.03 -1.11 12.16
C ALA A 223 -2.90 -2.17 12.87
N PHE A 224 -4.21 -2.19 12.60
CA PHE A 224 -5.13 -3.12 13.22
C PHE A 224 -6.26 -3.49 12.27
N ASP A 225 -6.41 -4.78 11.99
CA ASP A 225 -7.55 -5.29 11.22
C ASP A 225 -8.77 -5.44 12.15
N ARG A 226 -9.72 -4.54 12.00
CA ARG A 226 -10.95 -4.55 12.82
C ARG A 226 -11.92 -5.66 12.46
N ASN A 227 -11.82 -6.21 11.25
CA ASN A 227 -12.68 -7.30 10.83
C ASN A 227 -12.21 -8.62 11.42
N LYS A 228 -10.88 -8.83 11.45
CA LYS A 228 -10.26 -10.01 12.05
C LYS A 228 -9.94 -9.83 13.54
N LEU A 229 -10.02 -8.61 14.06
CA LEU A 229 -9.66 -8.23 15.43
C LEU A 229 -8.20 -8.60 15.79
N GLU A 230 -7.29 -8.43 14.83
CA GLU A 230 -5.88 -8.81 14.99
C GLU A 230 -4.92 -7.72 14.51
N PHE A 231 -3.70 -7.77 15.00
CA PHE A 231 -2.59 -6.97 14.50
C PHE A 231 -1.84 -7.74 13.41
N PRO A 232 -1.51 -7.11 12.27
CA PRO A 232 -0.71 -7.76 11.24
C PRO A 232 0.68 -8.08 11.79
N ASN A 233 1.15 -9.29 11.54
CA ASN A 233 2.49 -9.70 11.93
C ASN A 233 3.53 -8.90 11.13
N THR A 234 4.46 -8.25 11.82
CA THR A 234 5.53 -7.46 11.20
C THR A 234 6.92 -8.10 11.30
N THR A 235 7.01 -9.35 11.80
CA THR A 235 8.24 -10.13 11.73
C THR A 235 8.44 -10.71 10.34
N ALA A 236 9.68 -10.74 9.86
CA ALA A 236 10.01 -11.43 8.62
C ALA A 236 9.80 -12.93 8.81
N THR A 237 8.73 -13.45 8.25
CA THR A 237 8.45 -14.88 8.14
C THR A 237 8.47 -15.28 6.67
N LYS A 238 8.69 -16.57 6.39
CA LYS A 238 8.67 -17.10 5.02
C LYS A 238 7.35 -16.88 4.27
N GLU A 239 6.29 -16.52 4.98
CA GLU A 239 4.93 -16.34 4.47
C GLU A 239 4.43 -14.90 4.69
N TRP A 240 5.33 -13.96 4.95
CA TRP A 240 4.94 -12.60 5.25
C TRP A 240 4.40 -11.89 4.01
N GLU A 241 3.13 -11.50 4.07
CA GLU A 241 2.44 -10.74 3.05
C GLU A 241 1.87 -9.46 3.67
N TRP A 242 2.30 -8.33 3.12
CA TRP A 242 1.77 -7.04 3.48
C TRP A 242 0.47 -6.75 2.73
N ASN A 243 -0.64 -7.19 3.24
CA ASN A 243 -1.92 -6.73 2.73
C ASN A 243 -2.49 -5.63 3.65
N ILE A 244 -2.00 -4.38 3.47
CA ILE A 244 -2.49 -3.22 4.23
C ILE A 244 -3.90 -2.80 3.77
N THR A 245 -4.51 -3.51 2.81
CA THR A 245 -5.82 -3.15 2.28
C THR A 245 -6.95 -3.23 3.29
N ASP A 246 -6.78 -4.05 4.35
CA ASP A 246 -7.81 -4.36 5.32
C ASP A 246 -7.66 -3.60 6.65
N ILE A 247 -6.67 -2.68 6.74
CA ILE A 247 -6.52 -1.84 7.91
C ILE A 247 -7.64 -0.80 7.91
N THR A 248 -8.44 -0.85 8.94
CA THR A 248 -9.56 0.07 9.09
C THR A 248 -9.06 1.47 9.42
N LEU A 249 -9.53 2.40 8.62
CA LEU A 249 -9.32 3.82 8.84
C LEU A 249 -9.83 4.26 10.22
N PRO A 250 -9.23 5.28 10.84
CA PRO A 250 -9.75 5.86 12.07
C PRO A 250 -11.20 6.33 11.84
N LYS A 251 -12.02 6.25 12.88
CA LYS A 251 -13.44 6.61 12.81
C LYS A 251 -13.71 8.11 12.58
N SER A 252 -12.70 8.97 12.71
CA SER A 252 -12.84 10.41 12.56
C SER A 252 -12.94 10.77 11.09
N GLU A 253 -14.01 11.45 10.72
CA GLU A 253 -14.17 12.10 9.41
C GLU A 253 -13.49 13.48 9.35
N ASP A 254 -12.84 13.90 10.44
CA ASP A 254 -12.17 15.19 10.51
C ASP A 254 -11.01 15.27 9.53
N ARG A 255 -11.04 16.30 8.72
CA ARG A 255 -10.01 16.52 7.71
C ARG A 255 -9.05 17.65 8.12
N TYR A 256 -7.80 17.38 7.90
CA TYR A 256 -6.73 18.35 8.00
C TYR A 256 -6.77 19.29 6.78
N LYS A 257 -6.56 20.58 7.02
CA LYS A 257 -6.37 21.58 5.96
C LYS A 257 -4.99 22.22 6.09
N GLY A 258 -4.19 22.07 5.05
CA GLY A 258 -2.87 22.64 4.97
C GLY A 258 -2.86 24.10 4.52
N SER A 259 -1.68 24.68 4.49
CA SER A 259 -1.45 26.09 4.13
C SER A 259 -0.16 26.28 3.32
N ALA A 260 0.01 27.48 2.77
CA ALA A 260 1.21 27.86 2.04
C ALA A 260 2.49 27.88 2.90
N SER A 261 2.37 27.91 4.23
CA SER A 261 3.52 27.85 5.15
C SER A 261 4.06 26.46 5.37
N GLN A 262 3.33 25.42 4.91
CA GLN A 262 3.64 24.00 5.17
C GLN A 262 4.15 23.30 3.89
N MET A 263 4.94 24.00 3.11
CA MET A 263 5.55 23.46 1.90
C MET A 263 6.84 22.70 2.24
N GLY A 264 7.05 21.58 1.56
CA GLY A 264 8.26 20.79 1.66
C GLY A 264 8.50 19.98 0.40
N THR A 265 9.71 19.47 0.22
CA THR A 265 10.04 18.61 -0.93
C THR A 265 9.45 17.21 -0.78
N VAL A 266 9.10 16.83 0.45
CA VAL A 266 8.35 15.61 0.80
C VAL A 266 7.28 15.97 1.80
N GLN A 267 6.15 15.30 1.67
CA GLN A 267 5.03 15.42 2.60
C GLN A 267 4.55 14.05 3.05
N TYR A 268 3.75 14.08 4.10
CA TYR A 268 3.15 12.87 4.67
C TYR A 268 1.66 13.12 4.90
N CYS A 269 0.84 12.11 4.64
CA CYS A 269 -0.58 12.14 4.97
C CYS A 269 -1.01 10.80 5.58
N PHE A 270 -2.07 10.83 6.36
CA PHE A 270 -2.64 9.62 6.94
C PHE A 270 -3.43 8.81 5.91
N GLU A 271 -3.79 7.58 6.29
CA GLU A 271 -4.67 6.72 5.51
C GLU A 271 -5.98 7.44 5.21
N ASP A 272 -6.43 7.32 3.96
CA ASP A 272 -7.62 8.01 3.46
C ASP A 272 -8.27 7.15 2.37
N GLU A 273 -9.59 7.02 2.36
CA GLU A 273 -10.31 6.40 1.26
C GLU A 273 -10.12 7.17 -0.05
N ASN A 274 -9.78 8.44 0.04
CA ASN A 274 -9.40 9.29 -1.08
C ASN A 274 -10.39 9.17 -2.25
N SER A 275 -11.64 9.40 -1.97
CA SER A 275 -12.71 9.34 -2.97
C SER A 275 -12.89 10.66 -3.71
N SER A 276 -13.62 10.66 -4.82
CA SER A 276 -13.98 11.89 -5.55
C SER A 276 -14.75 12.91 -4.71
N LYS A 277 -15.45 12.47 -3.66
CA LYS A 277 -16.16 13.37 -2.73
C LYS A 277 -15.23 14.04 -1.73
N ASN A 278 -14.24 13.30 -1.25
CA ASN A 278 -13.30 13.72 -0.22
C ASN A 278 -11.85 13.37 -0.65
N PRO A 279 -11.32 14.01 -1.71
CA PRO A 279 -9.99 13.66 -2.19
C PRO A 279 -8.88 14.21 -1.29
N VAL A 280 -7.79 13.48 -1.19
CA VAL A 280 -6.52 14.05 -0.72
C VAL A 280 -6.04 15.04 -1.77
N ARG A 281 -5.82 16.29 -1.36
CA ARG A 281 -5.37 17.38 -2.24
C ARG A 281 -3.90 17.68 -1.99
N CYS A 282 -3.08 17.45 -3.00
CA CYS A 282 -1.68 17.89 -2.98
C CYS A 282 -1.57 19.22 -3.70
N ILE A 283 -0.98 20.22 -3.07
CA ILE A 283 -0.71 21.52 -3.67
C ILE A 283 0.78 21.62 -3.95
N LEU A 284 1.12 21.77 -5.22
CA LEU A 284 2.49 21.94 -5.68
C LEU A 284 2.80 23.42 -5.86
N LYS A 285 3.91 23.88 -5.27
CA LYS A 285 4.54 25.16 -5.60
C LYS A 285 5.72 24.88 -6.51
N VAL A 286 5.61 25.29 -7.75
CA VAL A 286 6.62 25.05 -8.78
C VAL A 286 7.35 26.34 -9.07
N THR A 287 8.67 26.33 -8.89
CA THR A 287 9.56 27.42 -9.31
C THR A 287 10.24 27.02 -10.61
N PHE A 288 10.08 27.83 -11.64
CA PHE A 288 10.71 27.62 -12.93
C PHE A 288 12.11 28.23 -12.98
N ASN A 289 12.93 27.84 -13.97
CA ASN A 289 14.30 28.35 -14.13
C ASN A 289 14.38 29.88 -14.32
N ASN A 290 13.33 30.52 -14.84
CA ASN A 290 13.20 31.98 -14.94
C ASN A 290 12.70 32.64 -13.63
N ASN A 291 12.69 31.91 -12.51
CA ASN A 291 12.17 32.30 -11.19
C ASN A 291 10.66 32.60 -11.14
N THR A 292 9.91 32.29 -12.18
CA THR A 292 8.44 32.34 -12.10
C THR A 292 7.94 31.27 -11.16
N VAL A 293 7.04 31.62 -10.23
CA VAL A 293 6.40 30.68 -9.30
C VAL A 293 4.95 30.49 -9.73
N LYS A 294 4.52 29.24 -9.80
CA LYS A 294 3.15 28.81 -10.08
C LYS A 294 2.71 27.71 -9.17
N TRP A 295 1.41 27.65 -8.91
CA TRP A 295 0.80 26.70 -8.01
C TRP A 295 -0.14 25.79 -8.77
N TYR A 296 -0.16 24.50 -8.40
CA TYR A 296 -0.96 23.48 -9.04
C TYR A 296 -1.58 22.58 -8.00
N LYS A 297 -2.82 22.16 -8.20
CA LYS A 297 -3.45 21.11 -7.41
C LYS A 297 -3.31 19.76 -8.13
N VAL A 298 -2.91 18.74 -7.40
CA VAL A 298 -2.81 17.37 -7.89
C VAL A 298 -3.58 16.44 -6.94
N TYR A 299 -4.35 15.53 -7.50
CA TYR A 299 -4.97 14.44 -6.77
C TYR A 299 -4.11 13.18 -6.84
N LEU A 300 -4.16 12.33 -5.81
CA LEU A 300 -3.52 11.03 -5.83
C LEU A 300 -4.35 10.06 -6.66
N GLN A 301 -4.14 10.09 -7.96
CA GLN A 301 -4.85 9.33 -8.99
C GLN A 301 -3.86 8.63 -9.92
N ASN A 302 -4.25 7.47 -10.47
CA ASN A 302 -3.51 6.83 -11.54
C ASN A 302 -3.73 7.52 -12.91
N GLU A 303 -3.15 6.99 -13.97
CA GLU A 303 -3.28 7.51 -15.33
C GLU A 303 -4.73 7.48 -15.86
N ASP A 304 -5.54 6.55 -15.36
CA ASP A 304 -6.97 6.43 -15.66
C ASP A 304 -7.84 7.35 -14.79
N GLN A 305 -7.22 8.28 -14.03
CA GLN A 305 -7.86 9.20 -13.08
C GLN A 305 -8.60 8.50 -11.92
N GLN A 306 -8.24 7.26 -11.63
CA GLN A 306 -8.75 6.55 -10.46
C GLN A 306 -8.02 7.03 -9.22
N PHE A 307 -8.76 7.39 -8.17
CA PHE A 307 -8.18 7.78 -6.90
C PHE A 307 -7.51 6.56 -6.24
N TYR A 308 -6.26 6.72 -5.88
CA TYR A 308 -5.60 5.74 -5.04
C TYR A 308 -6.17 5.81 -3.63
N LYS A 309 -6.58 4.69 -3.08
CA LYS A 309 -6.77 4.59 -1.63
C LYS A 309 -5.42 4.85 -0.95
N VAL A 310 -5.35 5.88 -0.11
CA VAL A 310 -4.10 6.23 0.56
C VAL A 310 -3.85 5.26 1.70
N LYS A 311 -2.74 4.56 1.62
CA LYS A 311 -2.35 3.51 2.57
C LYS A 311 -1.10 3.93 3.33
N ARG A 312 -1.09 3.71 4.65
CA ARG A 312 0.13 3.91 5.46
C ARG A 312 1.30 3.14 4.86
N ASN A 313 2.49 3.58 5.12
CA ASN A 313 3.72 2.96 4.65
C ASN A 313 3.97 3.03 3.14
N TYR A 314 2.99 3.38 2.31
CA TYR A 314 3.15 3.56 0.87
C TYR A 314 3.77 4.91 0.51
N THR A 315 4.33 5.00 -0.68
CA THR A 315 4.77 6.26 -1.30
C THR A 315 3.94 6.56 -2.52
N TYR A 316 3.53 7.81 -2.67
CA TYR A 316 2.86 8.33 -3.85
C TYR A 316 3.81 9.34 -4.49
N ALA A 317 4.40 8.98 -5.63
CA ALA A 317 5.32 9.81 -6.37
C ALA A 317 4.58 10.57 -7.49
N ILE A 318 4.68 11.89 -7.46
CA ILE A 318 4.12 12.77 -8.49
C ILE A 318 5.20 13.02 -9.53
N HIS A 319 5.06 12.45 -10.73
CA HIS A 319 5.99 12.57 -11.84
C HIS A 319 5.55 13.68 -12.80
N ILE A 320 6.34 14.71 -12.94
CA ILE A 320 6.05 15.85 -13.83
C ILE A 320 6.87 15.72 -15.11
N LYS A 321 6.25 15.22 -16.18
CA LYS A 321 6.88 15.08 -17.51
C LYS A 321 6.85 16.39 -18.30
N LYS A 322 5.79 17.18 -18.11
CA LYS A 322 5.63 18.49 -18.76
C LYS A 322 4.69 19.36 -17.95
N LEU A 323 4.96 20.65 -17.88
CA LEU A 323 4.11 21.60 -17.18
C LEU A 323 4.01 22.92 -17.95
N ASN A 324 2.79 23.41 -18.11
CA ASN A 324 2.55 24.70 -18.74
C ASN A 324 2.39 25.80 -17.67
N PRO A 325 3.34 26.76 -17.58
CA PRO A 325 3.26 27.82 -16.58
C PRO A 325 2.01 28.70 -16.70
N LYS A 326 1.41 28.79 -17.89
CA LYS A 326 0.19 29.59 -18.13
C LYS A 326 -1.04 29.00 -17.47
N LEU A 327 -1.05 27.66 -17.21
CA LEU A 327 -2.14 26.97 -16.55
C LEU A 327 -1.99 26.93 -15.02
N GLY A 328 -0.85 27.39 -14.49
CA GLY A 328 -0.61 27.44 -13.05
C GLY A 328 -1.28 28.65 -12.40
N TYR A 329 -1.73 28.48 -11.19
CA TYR A 329 -2.37 29.51 -10.39
C TYR A 329 -1.34 30.48 -9.78
N PRO A 330 -1.75 31.70 -9.43
CA PRO A 330 -0.85 32.72 -8.85
C PRO A 330 -0.52 32.43 -7.36
N GLY A 331 -1.33 31.64 -6.65
CA GLY A 331 -1.17 31.39 -5.22
C GLY A 331 -1.79 30.08 -4.75
N TYR A 332 -1.50 29.73 -3.50
CA TYR A 332 -1.96 28.51 -2.84
C TYR A 332 -3.48 28.36 -2.87
N ASP A 333 -4.22 29.36 -2.37
CA ASP A 333 -5.69 29.29 -2.27
C ASP A 333 -6.36 29.22 -3.65
N ASN A 334 -5.77 29.88 -4.66
CA ASN A 334 -6.24 29.79 -6.02
C ASN A 334 -6.08 28.35 -6.57
N ALA A 335 -4.95 27.70 -6.29
CA ALA A 335 -4.72 26.31 -6.68
C ALA A 335 -5.61 25.36 -5.89
N PHE A 336 -5.75 25.56 -4.59
CA PHE A 336 -6.59 24.73 -3.72
C PHE A 336 -8.04 24.68 -4.21
N ASN A 337 -8.61 25.82 -4.58
CA ASN A 337 -9.99 25.96 -5.07
C ASN A 337 -10.12 25.74 -6.59
N GLY A 338 -9.01 25.74 -7.33
CA GLY A 338 -8.98 25.60 -8.77
C GLY A 338 -9.16 24.16 -9.26
N TYR A 339 -8.98 23.95 -10.56
CA TYR A 339 -8.98 22.61 -11.15
C TYR A 339 -7.70 21.85 -10.84
N ALA A 340 -7.79 20.53 -10.76
CA ALA A 340 -6.61 19.68 -10.63
C ALA A 340 -5.81 19.65 -11.94
N ALA A 341 -4.50 19.55 -11.81
CA ALA A 341 -3.57 19.52 -12.93
C ALA A 341 -3.21 18.07 -13.36
N ASN A 342 -3.90 17.05 -12.82
CA ASN A 342 -3.72 15.67 -13.26
C ASN A 342 -4.04 15.54 -14.75
N ASN A 343 -3.09 15.06 -15.50
CA ASN A 343 -3.18 14.82 -16.94
C ASN A 343 -2.04 13.86 -17.33
N PRO A 344 -1.93 13.41 -18.60
CA PRO A 344 -0.86 12.49 -19.01
C PRO A 344 0.59 13.00 -18.77
N TRP A 345 0.76 14.29 -18.51
CA TRP A 345 2.05 14.91 -18.23
C TRP A 345 2.37 15.08 -16.73
N ILE A 346 1.35 14.92 -15.87
CA ILE A 346 1.48 14.90 -14.41
C ILE A 346 0.84 13.61 -13.92
N GLN A 347 1.66 12.63 -13.71
CA GLN A 347 1.26 11.27 -13.31
C GLN A 347 1.54 11.06 -11.83
N VAL A 348 0.75 10.25 -11.17
CA VAL A 348 1.00 9.81 -9.80
C VAL A 348 1.18 8.30 -9.80
N GLU A 349 2.29 7.84 -9.27
CA GLU A 349 2.59 6.43 -9.07
C GLU A 349 2.40 6.05 -7.61
N GLN A 350 1.64 4.99 -7.37
CA GLN A 350 1.54 4.37 -6.04
C GLN A 350 2.65 3.33 -5.91
N ILE A 351 3.63 3.63 -5.06
CA ILE A 351 4.76 2.75 -4.80
C ILE A 351 4.46 1.90 -3.58
N VAL A 352 4.32 0.61 -3.81
CA VAL A 352 4.11 -0.38 -2.75
C VAL A 352 5.36 -0.47 -1.89
N PRO A 353 5.24 -0.50 -0.55
CA PRO A 353 6.39 -0.68 0.32
C PRO A 353 7.19 -1.91 -0.08
N LYS A 354 8.50 -1.75 -0.15
CA LYS A 354 9.40 -2.88 -0.41
C LYS A 354 9.37 -3.82 0.78
N ILE A 355 9.29 -5.13 0.53
CA ILE A 355 9.61 -6.11 1.55
C ILE A 355 11.13 -6.17 1.65
N SER A 356 11.65 -5.88 2.83
CA SER A 356 13.09 -5.93 3.10
C SER A 356 13.33 -6.48 4.49
N ASP A 357 14.25 -7.42 4.60
CA ASP A 357 14.81 -7.88 5.88
C ASP A 357 16.04 -7.06 6.30
N GLY A 358 16.31 -5.98 5.56
CA GLY A 358 17.46 -5.12 5.76
C GLY A 358 18.68 -5.52 4.92
N THR A 359 18.71 -6.74 4.42
CA THR A 359 19.74 -7.26 3.51
C THR A 359 19.19 -7.39 2.10
N TYR A 360 17.97 -7.86 1.99
CA TYR A 360 17.29 -8.13 0.72
C TYR A 360 16.01 -7.32 0.59
N THR A 361 15.63 -6.99 -0.63
CA THR A 361 14.39 -6.28 -0.93
C THR A 361 13.68 -6.94 -2.11
N LEU A 362 12.39 -7.29 -1.94
CA LEU A 362 11.52 -7.84 -2.98
C LEU A 362 10.34 -6.90 -3.25
N GLU A 363 10.18 -6.50 -4.51
CA GLU A 363 9.19 -5.52 -4.95
C GLU A 363 8.48 -5.99 -6.22
N ILE A 364 7.17 -5.76 -6.31
CA ILE A 364 6.37 -5.94 -7.53
C ILE A 364 5.98 -4.54 -8.03
N PRO A 365 6.68 -3.97 -9.03
CA PRO A 365 6.54 -2.56 -9.40
C PRO A 365 5.12 -2.18 -9.85
N ASN A 366 4.46 -3.08 -10.58
CA ASN A 366 3.14 -2.82 -11.16
C ASN A 366 1.97 -3.24 -10.22
N GLY A 367 2.28 -3.47 -8.93
CA GLY A 367 1.31 -3.92 -7.95
C GLY A 367 1.00 -5.42 -8.03
N THR A 368 0.22 -5.89 -7.07
CA THR A 368 -0.07 -7.31 -6.87
C THR A 368 -1.42 -7.76 -7.40
N ASN A 369 -2.20 -6.87 -8.04
CA ASN A 369 -3.48 -7.21 -8.66
C ASN A 369 -3.40 -7.01 -10.18
N VAL A 370 -3.53 -8.09 -10.93
CA VAL A 370 -3.39 -8.11 -12.40
C VAL A 370 -4.72 -8.48 -13.03
N MET A 371 -5.19 -7.67 -13.99
CA MET A 371 -6.39 -7.94 -14.76
C MET A 371 -6.04 -8.34 -16.19
N LEU A 372 -6.49 -9.52 -16.63
CA LEU A 372 -6.38 -10.02 -17.99
C LEU A 372 -7.75 -9.98 -18.66
N ASN A 373 -7.87 -9.20 -19.73
CA ASN A 373 -9.10 -9.01 -20.47
C ASN A 373 -8.94 -9.32 -21.98
N GLU A 374 -9.97 -9.04 -22.75
CA GLU A 374 -9.95 -9.17 -24.21
C GLU A 374 -8.78 -8.35 -24.81
N GLY A 375 -7.93 -9.02 -25.57
CA GLY A 375 -6.70 -8.43 -26.12
C GLY A 375 -5.42 -8.77 -25.35
N ALA A 376 -5.50 -9.31 -24.13
CA ALA A 376 -4.32 -9.85 -23.49
C ALA A 376 -3.75 -11.03 -24.27
N THR A 377 -2.43 -11.07 -24.44
CA THR A 377 -1.71 -12.16 -25.13
C THR A 377 -1.80 -13.47 -24.34
N GLU A 378 -1.57 -14.62 -24.99
CA GLU A 378 -1.53 -15.91 -24.30
C GLU A 378 -0.37 -15.99 -23.30
N SER A 379 0.79 -15.43 -23.65
CA SER A 379 1.94 -15.31 -22.76
C SER A 379 1.85 -14.00 -21.99
N GLN A 380 2.00 -14.07 -20.68
CA GLN A 380 2.01 -12.93 -19.76
C GLN A 380 3.31 -12.88 -18.99
N GLU A 381 3.74 -11.69 -18.65
CA GLU A 381 4.91 -11.46 -17.80
C GLU A 381 4.57 -10.49 -16.66
N ILE A 382 5.09 -10.77 -15.47
CA ILE A 382 4.98 -9.90 -14.30
C ILE A 382 6.38 -9.54 -13.86
N ASP A 383 6.68 -8.25 -13.84
CA ASP A 383 7.99 -7.76 -13.40
C ASP A 383 8.13 -7.80 -11.89
N PHE A 384 9.33 -8.11 -11.41
CA PHE A 384 9.72 -7.92 -10.03
C PHE A 384 11.14 -7.36 -9.93
N ASN A 385 11.40 -6.60 -8.87
CA ASN A 385 12.71 -6.09 -8.54
C ASN A 385 13.22 -6.77 -7.27
N TYR A 386 14.51 -7.08 -7.25
CA TYR A 386 15.15 -7.67 -6.11
C TYR A 386 16.53 -7.06 -5.88
N VAL A 387 16.84 -6.70 -4.65
CA VAL A 387 18.12 -6.13 -4.25
C VAL A 387 18.69 -6.96 -3.12
N GLY A 388 19.99 -7.28 -3.22
CA GLY A 388 20.74 -8.04 -2.23
C GLY A 388 21.26 -9.39 -2.77
N GLY A 389 22.38 -9.83 -2.25
CA GLY A 389 23.03 -11.10 -2.63
C GLY A 389 23.53 -11.16 -4.08
N ASP A 390 23.63 -12.39 -4.60
CA ASP A 390 24.06 -12.60 -5.99
C ASP A 390 22.93 -12.23 -6.97
N LEU A 391 23.13 -11.15 -7.69
CA LEU A 391 22.16 -10.50 -8.57
C LEU A 391 21.84 -11.28 -9.86
N ASN A 392 22.45 -12.43 -10.10
CA ASN A 392 22.34 -13.14 -11.39
C ASN A 392 21.83 -14.58 -11.26
N LYS A 393 21.33 -15.00 -10.11
CA LYS A 393 20.85 -16.37 -9.89
C LYS A 393 19.33 -16.45 -9.86
N ALA A 394 18.71 -16.80 -10.97
CA ALA A 394 17.26 -17.02 -11.05
C ALA A 394 16.80 -18.22 -10.21
N ASP A 395 17.64 -19.24 -10.01
CA ASP A 395 17.38 -20.41 -9.18
C ASP A 395 17.19 -20.11 -7.69
N ARG A 396 17.51 -18.90 -7.27
CA ARG A 396 17.25 -18.37 -5.95
C ARG A 396 15.74 -18.27 -5.65
N PHE A 397 14.96 -17.99 -6.68
CA PHE A 397 13.52 -17.78 -6.51
C PHE A 397 12.74 -19.06 -6.75
N ASP A 398 11.70 -19.23 -5.95
CA ASP A 398 10.67 -20.25 -6.14
C ASP A 398 9.36 -19.55 -6.50
N VAL A 399 8.75 -19.95 -7.60
CA VAL A 399 7.52 -19.34 -8.11
C VAL A 399 6.50 -20.43 -8.32
N ASN A 400 5.39 -20.34 -7.60
CA ASN A 400 4.37 -21.37 -7.60
C ASN A 400 2.98 -20.77 -7.68
N TRP A 401 2.05 -21.47 -8.35
CA TRP A 401 0.65 -21.21 -8.19
C TRP A 401 0.21 -21.57 -6.77
N VAL A 402 -0.50 -20.65 -6.12
CA VAL A 402 -1.20 -20.93 -4.87
C VAL A 402 -2.42 -21.80 -5.15
N THR A 403 -2.92 -22.52 -4.16
CA THR A 403 -4.11 -23.38 -4.28
C THR A 403 -5.31 -22.60 -4.83
N ASN A 404 -6.12 -23.23 -5.71
CA ASN A 404 -7.29 -22.68 -6.42
C ASN A 404 -7.00 -21.83 -7.67
N ASN A 405 -5.94 -22.18 -8.40
CA ASN A 405 -5.71 -21.57 -9.70
C ASN A 405 -6.76 -22.03 -10.73
N GLU A 406 -7.64 -21.12 -11.13
CA GLU A 406 -8.66 -21.31 -12.17
C GLU A 406 -8.17 -20.91 -13.59
N LEU A 407 -6.98 -20.30 -13.68
CA LEU A 407 -6.43 -19.74 -14.94
C LEU A 407 -5.75 -20.79 -15.84
N GLY A 408 -5.78 -22.04 -15.43
CA GLY A 408 -5.13 -23.14 -16.12
C GLY A 408 -3.78 -23.51 -15.54
N LYS A 409 -3.40 -24.77 -15.70
CA LYS A 409 -2.11 -25.31 -15.23
C LYS A 409 -1.06 -25.08 -16.30
N LYS A 410 -0.37 -23.98 -16.23
CA LYS A 410 0.76 -23.70 -17.11
C LYS A 410 2.00 -23.48 -16.28
N ASP A 411 3.13 -23.96 -16.78
CA ASP A 411 4.40 -23.82 -16.11
C ASP A 411 4.75 -22.35 -15.95
N LEU A 412 5.11 -21.99 -14.72
CA LEU A 412 5.67 -20.69 -14.42
C LEU A 412 7.14 -20.69 -14.83
N THR A 413 7.54 -19.65 -15.50
CA THR A 413 8.94 -19.41 -15.83
C THR A 413 9.44 -18.21 -15.04
N ILE A 414 10.72 -18.19 -14.73
CA ILE A 414 11.37 -17.07 -14.07
C ILE A 414 12.64 -16.71 -14.82
N THR A 415 12.79 -15.44 -15.09
CA THR A 415 14.06 -14.86 -15.55
C THR A 415 14.49 -13.79 -14.56
N TYR A 416 15.79 -13.71 -14.32
CA TYR A 416 16.32 -12.76 -13.36
C TYR A 416 17.75 -12.38 -13.73
N ALA A 417 18.01 -11.08 -13.83
CA ALA A 417 19.33 -10.53 -14.07
C ALA A 417 19.42 -9.08 -13.53
N ASN A 418 20.57 -8.72 -12.96
CA ASN A 418 20.87 -7.36 -12.52
C ASN A 418 19.79 -6.73 -11.62
N GLY A 419 19.23 -7.51 -10.70
CA GLY A 419 18.23 -7.04 -9.74
C GLY A 419 16.82 -6.92 -10.31
N LYS A 420 16.59 -7.29 -11.57
CA LYS A 420 15.28 -7.28 -12.21
C LYS A 420 14.90 -8.68 -12.66
N GLY A 421 13.67 -9.07 -12.43
CA GLY A 421 13.16 -10.36 -12.84
C GLY A 421 11.79 -10.27 -13.46
N LYS A 422 11.41 -11.35 -14.14
CA LYS A 422 10.10 -11.55 -14.73
C LYS A 422 9.58 -12.92 -14.38
N ILE A 423 8.31 -12.98 -14.01
CA ILE A 423 7.56 -14.21 -13.86
C ILE A 423 6.71 -14.37 -15.12
N GLY A 424 7.05 -15.34 -15.94
CA GLY A 424 6.30 -15.66 -17.16
C GLY A 424 5.31 -16.79 -16.91
N PHE A 425 4.12 -16.69 -17.51
CA PHE A 425 3.12 -17.74 -17.53
C PHE A 425 2.29 -17.67 -18.81
N THR A 426 1.74 -18.82 -19.20
CA THR A 426 0.73 -18.87 -20.24
C THR A 426 -0.64 -19.08 -19.61
N ARG A 427 -1.63 -18.37 -20.10
CA ARG A 427 -3.02 -18.49 -19.65
C ARG A 427 -3.84 -19.36 -20.61
N ASP A 428 -4.91 -19.92 -20.10
CA ASP A 428 -5.95 -20.49 -20.94
C ASP A 428 -6.70 -19.40 -21.71
N VAL A 429 -7.51 -19.81 -22.68
CA VAL A 429 -8.39 -18.89 -23.40
C VAL A 429 -9.26 -18.12 -22.42
N ILE A 430 -9.28 -16.79 -22.55
CA ILE A 430 -10.15 -15.94 -21.75
C ILE A 430 -11.61 -16.24 -22.11
N THR A 431 -12.42 -16.45 -21.10
CA THR A 431 -13.85 -16.76 -21.22
C THR A 431 -14.71 -15.63 -20.69
N ASP A 432 -16.03 -15.72 -20.88
CA ASP A 432 -17.00 -14.77 -20.31
C ASP A 432 -17.23 -15.01 -18.81
N GLN A 433 -16.64 -16.07 -18.23
CA GLN A 433 -16.65 -16.32 -16.80
C GLN A 433 -15.40 -15.75 -16.15
N LEU A 434 -15.57 -15.04 -15.04
CA LEU A 434 -14.45 -14.58 -14.22
C LEU A 434 -13.72 -15.80 -13.66
N LYS A 435 -12.42 -15.83 -13.91
CA LYS A 435 -11.48 -16.79 -13.33
C LYS A 435 -10.42 -16.04 -12.56
N SER A 436 -9.90 -16.63 -11.51
CA SER A 436 -8.83 -16.07 -10.70
C SER A 436 -7.73 -17.09 -10.40
N GLY A 437 -6.58 -16.58 -10.03
CA GLY A 437 -5.46 -17.37 -9.60
C GLY A 437 -4.45 -16.50 -8.84
N GLU A 438 -3.61 -17.15 -8.06
CA GLU A 438 -2.58 -16.46 -7.27
C GLU A 438 -1.23 -17.08 -7.55
N ILE A 439 -0.23 -16.25 -7.82
CA ILE A 439 1.17 -16.65 -7.96
C ILE A 439 1.91 -16.18 -6.72
N ARG A 440 2.66 -17.08 -6.07
CA ARG A 440 3.61 -16.72 -5.03
C ARG A 440 5.02 -16.73 -5.58
N ILE A 441 5.76 -15.63 -5.41
CA ILE A 441 7.20 -15.57 -5.57
C ILE A 441 7.84 -15.63 -4.17
N LEU A 442 8.82 -16.53 -3.99
CA LEU A 442 9.56 -16.74 -2.76
C LEU A 442 11.06 -16.67 -3.03
N ASP A 443 11.79 -15.83 -2.31
CA ASP A 443 13.24 -15.93 -2.23
C ASP A 443 13.63 -17.02 -1.23
N LYS A 444 14.22 -18.11 -1.71
CA LYS A 444 14.62 -19.27 -0.89
C LYS A 444 15.71 -18.97 0.14
N VAL A 445 16.45 -17.90 -0.05
CA VAL A 445 17.57 -17.53 0.84
C VAL A 445 17.06 -16.67 2.00
N SER A 446 16.36 -15.58 1.72
CA SER A 446 15.82 -14.68 2.75
C SER A 446 14.47 -15.17 3.32
N GLY A 447 13.75 -16.02 2.58
CA GLY A 447 12.39 -16.44 2.92
C GLY A 447 11.31 -15.38 2.62
N MET A 448 11.68 -14.25 2.01
CA MET A 448 10.71 -13.23 1.60
C MET A 448 9.82 -13.74 0.48
N SER A 449 8.52 -13.41 0.55
CA SER A 449 7.56 -13.79 -0.50
C SER A 449 6.58 -12.67 -0.83
N ARG A 450 6.00 -12.75 -2.04
CA ARG A 450 4.86 -11.93 -2.49
C ARG A 450 3.82 -12.80 -3.15
N ILE A 451 2.55 -12.50 -2.92
CA ILE A 451 1.42 -13.09 -3.64
C ILE A 451 0.91 -12.06 -4.64
N ILE A 452 0.69 -12.52 -5.86
CA ILE A 452 0.17 -11.73 -6.97
C ILE A 452 -1.17 -12.35 -7.37
N LYS A 453 -2.26 -11.59 -7.26
CA LYS A 453 -3.60 -12.00 -7.64
C LYS A 453 -3.84 -11.67 -9.11
N ILE A 454 -4.35 -12.62 -9.85
CA ILE A 454 -4.64 -12.49 -11.29
C ILE A 454 -6.11 -12.79 -11.51
N TYR A 455 -6.78 -11.88 -12.19
CA TYR A 455 -8.16 -12.00 -12.61
C TYR A 455 -8.20 -12.11 -14.13
N SER A 456 -9.07 -12.96 -14.66
CA SER A 456 -9.21 -13.16 -16.10
C SER A 456 -10.68 -13.26 -16.48
N ILE A 457 -11.12 -12.36 -17.35
CA ILE A 457 -12.45 -12.37 -17.95
C ILE A 457 -12.39 -11.63 -19.28
N LYS A 458 -13.09 -12.14 -20.32
CA LYS A 458 -13.10 -11.51 -21.63
C LYS A 458 -13.60 -10.06 -21.55
N LYS A 459 -14.74 -9.87 -20.92
CA LYS A 459 -15.29 -8.55 -20.61
C LYS A 459 -16.38 -8.67 -19.55
N PHE A 460 -16.56 -7.66 -18.74
CA PHE A 460 -17.75 -7.55 -17.91
C PHE A 460 -18.94 -7.03 -18.73
N ASN A 461 -20.11 -7.60 -18.55
CA ASN A 461 -21.32 -7.17 -19.25
C ASN A 461 -22.11 -6.18 -18.38
N PHE A 462 -22.08 -4.92 -18.75
CA PHE A 462 -22.81 -3.85 -18.06
C PHE A 462 -24.25 -3.68 -18.56
N GLY A 463 -24.63 -4.28 -19.69
CA GLY A 463 -25.98 -4.22 -20.24
C GLY A 463 -26.48 -2.80 -20.48
N PHE A 464 -25.66 -1.93 -21.09
CA PHE A 464 -26.05 -0.55 -21.35
C PHE A 464 -27.30 -0.47 -22.23
N THR A 465 -28.27 0.33 -21.79
CA THR A 465 -29.47 0.67 -22.55
C THR A 465 -29.77 2.14 -22.46
N PHE A 466 -30.34 2.69 -23.49
CA PHE A 466 -30.65 4.12 -23.58
C PHE A 466 -32.12 4.34 -23.96
N SER A 467 -32.79 5.31 -23.33
CA SER A 467 -34.19 5.64 -23.59
C SER A 467 -34.51 7.10 -23.31
N GLY A 468 -35.58 7.60 -23.93
CA GLY A 468 -36.28 8.80 -23.52
C GLY A 468 -35.86 10.13 -24.18
N MET A 469 -34.71 10.21 -24.87
CA MET A 469 -34.25 11.46 -25.49
C MET A 469 -34.69 11.53 -26.96
N SER A 470 -35.88 12.04 -27.22
CA SER A 470 -36.36 12.30 -28.58
C SER A 470 -36.72 13.77 -28.83
N GLY A 471 -36.88 14.57 -27.80
CA GLY A 471 -37.16 15.99 -27.92
C GLY A 471 -35.93 16.80 -28.35
N ARG A 472 -36.15 17.78 -29.24
CA ARG A 472 -35.10 18.61 -29.84
C ARG A 472 -34.64 19.80 -28.99
N LEU A 473 -35.43 20.19 -28.00
CA LEU A 473 -35.13 21.38 -27.19
C LEU A 473 -33.96 21.10 -26.22
N LYS A 474 -33.26 22.18 -25.89
CA LYS A 474 -32.29 22.19 -24.80
C LYS A 474 -32.95 21.65 -23.53
N ASP A 475 -32.14 20.96 -22.70
CA ASP A 475 -32.57 20.32 -21.45
C ASP A 475 -33.58 19.16 -21.60
N ASN A 476 -33.95 18.75 -22.83
CA ASN A 476 -34.66 17.49 -23.02
C ASN A 476 -33.82 16.32 -22.50
N LYS A 477 -34.44 15.46 -21.74
CA LYS A 477 -33.78 14.41 -20.97
C LYS A 477 -33.95 13.03 -21.58
N GLY A 478 -32.92 12.22 -21.46
CA GLY A 478 -32.93 10.78 -21.67
C GLY A 478 -32.23 10.07 -20.51
N THR A 479 -32.30 8.77 -20.49
CA THR A 479 -31.71 7.97 -19.42
C THR A 479 -30.85 6.85 -20.01
N LEU A 480 -29.59 6.82 -19.63
CA LEU A 480 -28.70 5.68 -19.80
C LEU A 480 -28.81 4.79 -18.57
N THR A 481 -29.17 3.54 -18.76
CA THR A 481 -29.22 2.56 -17.66
C THR A 481 -28.25 1.41 -17.92
N TYR A 482 -27.72 0.85 -16.85
CA TYR A 482 -26.80 -0.29 -16.86
C TYR A 482 -26.79 -0.97 -15.49
N THR A 483 -26.21 -2.17 -15.41
CA THR A 483 -26.02 -2.88 -14.16
C THR A 483 -24.53 -3.16 -13.99
N ILE A 484 -23.97 -2.79 -12.85
CA ILE A 484 -22.58 -3.16 -12.53
C ILE A 484 -22.59 -4.66 -12.24
N PRO A 485 -21.75 -5.46 -12.91
CA PRO A 485 -21.73 -6.91 -12.70
C PRO A 485 -21.48 -7.27 -11.22
N GLU A 486 -22.28 -8.19 -10.69
CA GLU A 486 -22.16 -8.64 -9.30
C GLU A 486 -20.81 -9.33 -9.03
N ASN A 487 -20.27 -10.00 -10.03
CA ASN A 487 -18.99 -10.70 -9.96
C ASN A 487 -17.77 -9.82 -10.26
N TYR A 488 -17.93 -8.49 -10.29
CA TYR A 488 -16.80 -7.58 -10.44
C TYR A 488 -15.95 -7.60 -9.17
N PRO A 489 -14.63 -7.92 -9.24
CA PRO A 489 -13.78 -8.01 -8.06
C PRO A 489 -13.69 -6.67 -7.30
N SER A 490 -13.91 -6.73 -6.01
CA SER A 490 -13.82 -5.53 -5.15
C SER A 490 -12.43 -4.89 -5.13
N GLU A 491 -11.40 -5.69 -5.37
CA GLU A 491 -10.01 -5.26 -5.45
C GLU A 491 -9.70 -4.43 -6.71
N LEU A 492 -10.59 -4.47 -7.70
CA LEU A 492 -10.49 -3.69 -8.94
C LEU A 492 -11.35 -2.42 -8.92
N LEU A 493 -12.01 -2.12 -7.81
CA LEU A 493 -12.76 -0.86 -7.64
C LEU A 493 -11.78 0.35 -7.71
N PRO A 494 -12.25 1.50 -8.21
CA PRO A 494 -13.61 1.83 -8.60
C PRO A 494 -14.01 1.27 -9.98
N VAL A 495 -15.32 1.02 -10.15
CA VAL A 495 -15.90 0.84 -11.49
C VAL A 495 -16.02 2.20 -12.15
N GLU A 496 -15.57 2.30 -13.41
CA GLU A 496 -15.60 3.54 -14.20
C GLU A 496 -16.48 3.38 -15.43
N ILE A 497 -17.41 4.30 -15.59
CA ILE A 497 -18.23 4.45 -16.79
C ILE A 497 -17.85 5.77 -17.47
N ARG A 498 -17.36 5.70 -18.68
CA ARG A 498 -17.00 6.86 -19.50
C ARG A 498 -18.03 7.07 -20.60
N ILE A 499 -18.46 8.32 -20.76
CA ILE A 499 -19.42 8.75 -21.76
C ILE A 499 -18.78 9.85 -22.58
N ALA A 500 -18.68 9.66 -23.88
CA ALA A 500 -18.22 10.69 -24.81
C ALA A 500 -19.38 11.28 -25.59
N SER A 501 -19.53 12.59 -25.59
CA SER A 501 -20.54 13.30 -26.37
C SER A 501 -20.19 14.75 -26.57
N ASN A 502 -20.59 15.32 -27.70
CA ASN A 502 -20.57 16.76 -27.98
C ASN A 502 -21.98 17.37 -28.07
N THR A 503 -23.03 16.58 -27.82
CA THR A 503 -24.43 17.01 -27.92
C THR A 503 -25.23 16.84 -26.64
N ILE A 504 -24.71 16.04 -25.69
CA ILE A 504 -25.38 15.78 -24.41
C ILE A 504 -24.47 16.05 -23.23
N ASN A 505 -25.07 16.36 -22.09
CA ASN A 505 -24.40 16.47 -20.80
C ASN A 505 -24.98 15.40 -19.84
N PRO A 506 -24.19 14.42 -19.39
CA PRO A 506 -24.58 13.48 -18.35
C PRO A 506 -24.59 14.14 -16.96
N GLU A 507 -25.74 14.09 -16.27
CA GLU A 507 -25.85 14.63 -14.93
C GLU A 507 -25.07 13.79 -13.90
N GLY A 508 -24.36 14.46 -12.99
CA GLY A 508 -23.63 13.80 -11.89
C GLY A 508 -22.41 12.99 -12.35
N CYS A 509 -21.85 13.35 -13.51
CA CYS A 509 -20.57 12.85 -13.99
C CYS A 509 -19.51 13.96 -13.93
N ASP A 510 -18.28 13.57 -13.65
CA ASP A 510 -17.13 14.47 -13.73
C ASP A 510 -16.73 14.69 -15.20
N VAL A 511 -16.18 15.85 -15.51
CA VAL A 511 -15.71 16.16 -16.87
C VAL A 511 -14.21 15.89 -16.95
N GLU A 512 -13.81 15.00 -17.85
CA GLU A 512 -12.40 14.77 -18.20
C GLU A 512 -12.00 15.66 -19.37
N VAL A 513 -11.23 16.72 -19.07
CA VAL A 513 -10.74 17.64 -20.11
C VAL A 513 -9.36 17.21 -20.57
N GLY A 514 -9.18 17.08 -21.90
CA GLY A 514 -7.87 16.82 -22.51
C GLY A 514 -7.57 15.35 -22.78
N SER A 515 -8.57 14.48 -22.73
CA SER A 515 -8.43 13.10 -23.23
C SER A 515 -8.30 13.17 -24.76
N THR A 516 -7.16 12.69 -25.28
CA THR A 516 -6.91 12.51 -26.73
C THR A 516 -7.23 11.10 -27.18
N GLU A 517 -8.07 10.36 -26.44
CA GLU A 517 -8.48 9.03 -26.85
C GLU A 517 -9.32 9.13 -28.14
N GLU A 518 -8.78 8.59 -29.22
CA GLU A 518 -9.43 8.57 -30.51
C GLU A 518 -10.69 7.70 -30.43
N ILE A 519 -11.86 8.33 -30.59
CA ILE A 519 -13.11 7.60 -30.70
C ILE A 519 -13.20 7.08 -32.15
N ALA A 520 -13.45 5.78 -32.32
CA ALA A 520 -13.60 5.14 -33.61
C ALA A 520 -14.53 5.97 -34.55
N GLU A 521 -13.99 6.50 -35.64
CA GLU A 521 -14.52 7.30 -36.72
C GLU A 521 -13.67 8.56 -37.03
N GLY A 522 -12.45 8.67 -36.48
CA GLY A 522 -11.52 9.75 -36.79
C GLY A 522 -11.97 11.13 -36.32
N LYS A 523 -12.76 11.19 -35.25
CA LYS A 523 -13.20 12.44 -34.63
C LYS A 523 -12.63 12.53 -33.22
N ASP A 524 -11.75 13.52 -33.03
CA ASP A 524 -11.28 13.89 -31.71
C ASP A 524 -12.42 14.45 -30.87
N TRP A 525 -12.84 13.69 -29.87
CA TRP A 525 -13.78 14.15 -28.88
C TRP A 525 -12.99 14.71 -27.70
N ASN A 526 -12.98 16.03 -27.56
CA ASN A 526 -12.18 16.70 -26.51
C ASN A 526 -12.75 16.59 -25.11
N CYS A 527 -13.86 15.88 -24.92
CA CYS A 527 -14.52 15.82 -23.63
C CYS A 527 -15.12 14.42 -23.38
N TRP A 528 -14.68 13.81 -22.31
CA TRP A 528 -15.30 12.64 -21.72
C TRP A 528 -15.97 13.00 -20.41
N PHE A 529 -17.06 12.32 -20.10
CA PHE A 529 -17.71 12.38 -18.81
C PHE A 529 -17.48 11.06 -18.08
N LEU A 530 -17.08 11.15 -16.81
CA LEU A 530 -16.71 10.00 -15.99
C LEU A 530 -17.68 9.85 -14.82
N LYS A 531 -18.22 8.63 -14.66
CA LYS A 531 -18.94 8.21 -13.45
C LYS A 531 -18.17 7.11 -12.76
N LYS A 532 -17.87 7.27 -11.47
CA LYS A 532 -17.17 6.30 -10.64
C LYS A 532 -18.08 5.69 -9.58
N PHE A 533 -17.82 4.44 -9.24
CA PHE A 533 -18.48 3.70 -8.17
C PHE A 533 -17.41 3.03 -7.32
N ASP A 534 -17.20 3.58 -6.14
CA ASP A 534 -16.11 3.19 -5.24
C ASP A 534 -16.51 2.11 -4.23
N SER A 535 -17.84 1.81 -4.12
CA SER A 535 -18.36 0.86 -3.13
C SER A 535 -18.81 -0.45 -3.75
N ALA A 536 -18.48 -1.55 -3.09
CA ALA A 536 -18.97 -2.88 -3.45
C ALA A 536 -20.52 -3.00 -3.35
N GLU A 537 -21.19 -2.11 -2.60
CA GLU A 537 -22.65 -2.05 -2.52
C GLU A 537 -23.33 -1.74 -3.87
N ASN A 538 -22.58 -1.21 -4.83
CA ASN A 538 -23.08 -0.93 -6.18
C ASN A 538 -23.04 -2.16 -7.12
N LEU A 539 -22.38 -3.24 -6.72
CA LEU A 539 -22.28 -4.46 -7.52
C LEU A 539 -23.65 -5.16 -7.58
N GLY A 540 -24.01 -5.64 -8.76
CA GLY A 540 -25.34 -6.22 -9.01
C GLY A 540 -26.50 -5.22 -9.08
N VAL A 541 -26.26 -3.93 -8.80
CA VAL A 541 -27.28 -2.90 -8.71
C VAL A 541 -27.46 -2.18 -10.05
N LYS A 542 -28.73 -2.03 -10.47
CA LYS A 542 -29.06 -1.24 -11.65
C LYS A 542 -28.83 0.24 -11.40
N GLN A 543 -28.07 0.87 -12.26
CA GLN A 543 -27.69 2.29 -12.20
C GLN A 543 -28.36 3.05 -13.35
N ALA A 544 -28.51 4.37 -13.16
CA ALA A 544 -29.07 5.27 -14.16
C ALA A 544 -28.30 6.61 -14.19
N ILE A 545 -28.02 7.11 -15.37
CA ILE A 545 -27.46 8.43 -15.60
C ILE A 545 -28.44 9.22 -16.45
N THR A 546 -28.86 10.38 -15.98
CA THR A 546 -29.68 11.32 -16.76
C THR A 546 -28.80 12.04 -17.76
N LEU A 547 -29.20 12.01 -19.03
CA LEU A 547 -28.54 12.72 -20.12
C LEU A 547 -29.40 13.92 -20.54
N LYS A 548 -28.80 15.07 -20.79
CA LYS A 548 -29.50 16.30 -21.22
C LYS A 548 -28.95 16.83 -22.54
N ASN A 549 -29.81 17.33 -23.42
CA ASN A 549 -29.38 18.13 -24.56
C ASN A 549 -28.67 19.43 -24.08
N ILE A 550 -27.49 19.70 -24.62
CA ILE A 550 -26.76 20.95 -24.30
C ILE A 550 -27.25 22.15 -25.11
N ARG A 551 -28.00 21.94 -26.18
CA ARG A 551 -28.53 22.96 -27.08
C ARG A 551 -29.82 22.50 -27.76
N ASP A 552 -30.52 23.41 -28.41
CA ASP A 552 -31.62 23.06 -29.32
C ASP A 552 -31.07 22.40 -30.59
N ASN A 553 -31.80 21.39 -31.05
CA ASN A 553 -31.44 20.63 -32.25
C ASN A 553 -32.54 20.79 -33.33
N ASN A 554 -32.18 20.66 -34.58
CA ASN A 554 -33.16 20.68 -35.67
C ASN A 554 -33.99 19.39 -35.69
N SER A 555 -35.27 19.50 -36.11
CA SER A 555 -36.11 18.29 -36.31
C SER A 555 -35.47 17.39 -37.35
N GLY A 556 -35.42 16.11 -37.07
CA GLY A 556 -34.77 15.08 -37.92
C GLY A 556 -33.24 15.04 -37.79
N ALA A 557 -32.62 15.96 -37.05
CA ALA A 557 -31.19 15.89 -36.79
C ALA A 557 -30.84 14.60 -36.00
N LYS A 558 -29.63 14.10 -36.26
CA LYS A 558 -29.08 12.95 -35.54
C LYS A 558 -27.97 13.40 -34.60
N GLY A 559 -28.01 12.90 -33.39
CA GLY A 559 -26.95 12.97 -32.43
C GLY A 559 -26.42 11.59 -32.06
N SER A 560 -25.28 11.52 -31.46
CA SER A 560 -24.75 10.26 -30.93
C SER A 560 -23.92 10.51 -29.69
N PHE A 561 -23.81 9.50 -28.86
CA PHE A 561 -22.85 9.44 -27.77
C PHE A 561 -22.28 8.02 -27.65
N TYR A 562 -21.17 7.92 -27.01
CA TYR A 562 -20.45 6.66 -26.84
C TYR A 562 -20.27 6.37 -25.37
N VAL A 563 -20.33 5.11 -24.99
CA VAL A 563 -20.17 4.66 -23.62
C VAL A 563 -19.18 3.50 -23.59
N LYS A 564 -18.28 3.52 -22.61
CA LYS A 564 -17.48 2.34 -22.25
C LYS A 564 -17.36 2.23 -20.73
N ALA A 565 -17.22 1.01 -20.24
CA ALA A 565 -16.84 0.72 -18.87
C ALA A 565 -15.41 0.17 -18.83
N LYS A 566 -14.68 0.46 -17.77
CA LYS A 566 -13.38 -0.18 -17.55
C LYS A 566 -13.58 -1.69 -17.46
N TYR A 567 -12.81 -2.45 -18.24
CA TYR A 567 -12.96 -3.90 -18.41
C TYR A 567 -14.33 -4.36 -18.93
N GLY A 568 -15.15 -3.45 -19.44
CA GLY A 568 -16.52 -3.75 -19.94
C GLY A 568 -16.62 -4.10 -21.43
N GLY A 569 -15.50 -4.28 -22.10
CA GLY A 569 -15.46 -4.49 -23.55
C GLY A 569 -15.39 -3.19 -24.35
N GLY A 570 -15.65 -3.28 -25.65
CA GLY A 570 -15.48 -2.16 -26.56
C GLY A 570 -16.44 -0.99 -26.36
N LEU A 571 -16.15 0.08 -27.05
CA LEU A 571 -16.98 1.30 -27.09
C LEU A 571 -18.36 1.01 -27.69
N GLN A 572 -19.43 1.37 -26.99
CA GLN A 572 -20.81 1.20 -27.47
C GLN A 572 -21.37 2.55 -27.92
N LYS A 573 -21.89 2.61 -29.16
CA LYS A 573 -22.52 3.81 -29.75
C LYS A 573 -24.03 3.80 -29.52
N PHE A 574 -24.58 4.92 -29.14
CA PHE A 574 -26.02 5.19 -29.11
C PHE A 574 -26.37 6.34 -30.03
N GLU A 575 -27.44 6.19 -30.81
CA GLU A 575 -27.93 7.21 -31.71
C GLU A 575 -29.19 7.88 -31.17
N ILE A 576 -29.31 9.17 -31.37
CA ILE A 576 -30.45 9.99 -31.03
C ILE A 576 -31.03 10.57 -32.31
N THR A 577 -32.32 10.41 -32.51
CA THR A 577 -33.05 11.12 -33.60
C THR A 577 -33.98 12.12 -32.96
N TYR A 578 -33.72 13.42 -33.19
CA TYR A 578 -34.49 14.52 -32.64
C TYR A 578 -35.78 14.74 -33.43
N LYS A 579 -36.94 14.67 -32.77
CA LYS A 579 -38.26 14.82 -33.37
C LYS A 579 -38.81 16.23 -33.21
#